data_a5618fe5144481b0d4c8592b8eb2babb
#
_entry.id   a5618fe5144481b0d4c8592b8eb2babb
#
_cell.length_a   1.000
_cell.length_b   1.000
_cell.length_c   1.000
_cell.angle_alpha   90.00
_cell.angle_beta   90.00
_cell.angle_gamma   90.00
#
_symmetry.space_group_name_H-M   'P 1'
#
loop_
_entity.id
_entity.type
_entity.pdbx_description
1 polymer ?
#
loop_
_entity_poly.entity_id
_entity_poly.type
_entity_poly.pdbx_seq_one_letter_code
_entity_poly.pdbx_strand_id
1 'polypeptide(L)'
;MADRKEYYREYHKNHPNGGSGNNGSYYQRRKRQQLEESTRYVDIELDFTPKKGQKRIIELAHNNQNKKIIVNIFRQYGKSFVCRYLVLEWMQTPDTVVGYITQTSRLAKDIFKKFVQMFPEELVKSKDGKDFIIELVNGSKLIFFSVEQTHTIRGFTLDYLIWDEVSHSREYTPDGEHIYYNIVAPLLDAKGKCQIFISTPNGAQGFFYNEAVKGMNGERGYAYYKVSIYDDETKDKEWIEEKRKGYPEVAWKQEYECEFLEGGISYFRGFGKLFKDVDFDWSQKLVCGVDFSSVGEDNTVMTFMNEDKQTFQYVIQGDLDFKYQQMAEHLKKVAGKLVYCLFESNSIGEVMGNEVKKLLPTGLRSKVDFIYTSNSTKQDYIEKLALDIENGNISFMEDNQMLNEEFKTYTYTISRTGKKVFNALDGYHDDTVISCALANLAYDRKMTKSGSKIMVIRR
;
A
#
# COMPACT_ATOMS: atom_id res chain seq x y z
N MET A 1 3.07 36.27 -17.61
CA MET A 1 4.32 36.35 -18.42
C MET A 1 4.26 37.59 -19.31
N ALA A 2 4.15 38.74 -18.67
CA ALA A 2 4.30 39.99 -19.37
C ALA A 2 5.77 40.40 -19.25
N ASP A 3 6.40 40.40 -20.34
CA ASP A 3 7.36 41.37 -20.82
C ASP A 3 8.81 41.36 -20.31
N ARG A 4 9.46 40.21 -20.44
CA ARG A 4 10.94 40.20 -20.47
C ARG A 4 11.51 41.01 -21.65
N LYS A 5 10.81 41.05 -22.79
CA LYS A 5 11.23 41.85 -23.95
C LYS A 5 11.15 43.35 -23.67
N GLU A 6 10.19 43.79 -22.88
CA GLU A 6 10.01 45.20 -22.51
C GLU A 6 11.04 45.65 -21.48
N TYR A 7 11.35 44.83 -20.48
CA TYR A 7 12.45 45.03 -19.54
C TYR A 7 13.82 45.19 -20.24
N TYR A 8 14.11 44.35 -21.24
CA TYR A 8 15.34 44.46 -22.01
C TYR A 8 15.39 45.70 -22.92
N ARG A 9 14.23 46.12 -23.46
CA ARG A 9 14.13 47.37 -24.25
C ARG A 9 14.30 48.61 -23.37
N GLU A 10 13.69 48.65 -22.20
CA GLU A 10 13.89 49.74 -21.22
C GLU A 10 15.29 49.81 -20.65
N TYR A 11 15.91 48.69 -20.35
CA TYR A 11 17.30 48.64 -19.87
C TYR A 11 18.28 49.20 -20.91
N HIS A 12 18.15 48.88 -22.18
CA HIS A 12 19.00 49.40 -23.26
C HIS A 12 18.73 50.85 -23.58
N LYS A 13 17.54 51.36 -23.34
CA LYS A 13 17.17 52.76 -23.53
C LYS A 13 17.77 53.65 -22.47
N ASN A 14 17.95 53.15 -21.25
CA ASN A 14 18.45 53.92 -20.11
C ASN A 14 19.96 53.83 -19.88
N HIS A 15 20.70 53.03 -20.67
CA HIS A 15 22.14 52.82 -20.52
C HIS A 15 22.86 52.88 -21.90
N PRO A 16 22.82 53.99 -22.62
CA PRO A 16 23.35 54.07 -23.99
C PRO A 16 24.84 54.15 -24.10
N ASN A 17 25.61 54.44 -23.03
CA ASN A 17 27.08 54.61 -23.10
C ASN A 17 27.79 54.06 -21.85
N GLY A 18 28.39 52.89 -21.94
CA GLY A 18 29.30 52.37 -20.94
C GLY A 18 30.72 52.89 -21.19
N GLY A 19 31.16 53.75 -20.28
CA GLY A 19 32.50 54.34 -20.33
C GLY A 19 33.67 53.30 -20.24
N SER A 20 34.77 53.65 -20.86
CA SER A 20 36.03 52.92 -20.93
C SER A 20 36.68 52.82 -19.56
N GLY A 21 36.67 51.69 -18.98
CA GLY A 21 37.42 51.31 -17.78
C GLY A 21 37.19 49.81 -17.50
N ASN A 22 38.15 49.13 -16.84
CA ASN A 22 38.19 47.68 -16.54
C ASN A 22 36.86 47.05 -15.99
N ASN A 23 35.87 47.85 -15.65
CA ASN A 23 34.53 47.45 -15.30
C ASN A 23 33.69 46.90 -16.47
N GLY A 24 34.00 47.25 -17.71
CA GLY A 24 33.24 46.77 -18.88
C GLY A 24 33.39 45.25 -19.09
N SER A 25 34.53 44.72 -18.82
CA SER A 25 34.81 43.28 -18.91
C SER A 25 34.02 42.47 -17.86
N TYR A 26 33.91 42.99 -16.62
CA TYR A 26 33.13 42.35 -15.55
C TYR A 26 31.63 42.37 -15.85
N TYR A 27 31.12 43.54 -16.28
CA TYR A 27 29.68 43.69 -16.66
C TYR A 27 29.34 42.83 -17.88
N GLN A 28 30.22 42.77 -18.89
CA GLN A 28 29.99 41.92 -20.05
C GLN A 28 30.06 40.46 -19.72
N ARG A 29 31.00 40.02 -18.84
CA ARG A 29 31.05 38.65 -18.33
C ARG A 29 29.78 38.29 -17.55
N ARG A 30 29.32 39.16 -16.65
CA ARG A 30 28.09 38.92 -15.86
C ARG A 30 26.86 38.91 -16.75
N LYS A 31 26.81 39.78 -17.77
CA LYS A 31 25.70 39.79 -18.74
C LYS A 31 25.72 38.54 -19.63
N ARG A 32 26.90 38.07 -20.03
CA ARG A 32 27.04 36.84 -20.79
C ARG A 32 26.68 35.61 -19.93
N GLN A 33 27.09 35.57 -18.69
CA GLN A 33 26.68 34.56 -17.74
C GLN A 33 25.14 34.58 -17.52
N GLN A 34 24.51 35.73 -17.31
CA GLN A 34 23.06 35.84 -17.18
C GLN A 34 22.31 35.44 -18.46
N LEU A 35 22.89 35.72 -19.64
CA LEU A 35 22.32 35.30 -20.91
C LEU A 35 22.48 33.78 -21.10
N GLU A 36 23.66 33.25 -20.80
CA GLU A 36 23.92 31.80 -20.82
C GLU A 36 23.04 31.05 -19.79
N GLU A 37 22.85 31.60 -18.59
CA GLU A 37 21.96 31.05 -17.59
C GLU A 37 20.50 31.11 -18.07
N SER A 38 20.04 32.22 -18.69
CA SER A 38 18.67 32.35 -19.18
C SER A 38 18.36 31.43 -20.38
N THR A 39 19.35 31.09 -21.20
CA THR A 39 19.21 30.16 -22.32
C THR A 39 19.26 28.68 -21.90
N ARG A 40 19.64 28.39 -20.66
CA ARG A 40 19.66 27.00 -20.11
C ARG A 40 18.32 26.55 -19.53
N TYR A 41 17.35 27.47 -19.35
CA TYR A 41 16.01 27.06 -18.92
C TYR A 41 15.30 26.33 -20.06
N VAL A 42 14.67 25.21 -19.72
CA VAL A 42 13.82 24.45 -20.65
C VAL A 42 12.36 24.70 -20.30
N ASP A 43 11.54 24.92 -21.30
CA ASP A 43 10.11 25.03 -21.13
C ASP A 43 9.48 23.66 -21.45
N ILE A 44 8.76 23.09 -20.49
CA ILE A 44 8.01 21.84 -20.66
C ILE A 44 6.54 22.20 -20.50
N GLU A 45 5.79 22.11 -21.58
CA GLU A 45 4.34 22.29 -21.53
C GLU A 45 3.68 21.08 -20.88
N LEU A 46 2.90 21.32 -19.84
CA LEU A 46 2.23 20.26 -19.08
C LEU A 46 0.73 20.32 -19.37
N ASP A 47 0.24 19.38 -20.17
CA ASP A 47 -1.20 19.15 -20.34
C ASP A 47 -1.76 18.47 -19.08
N PHE A 48 -1.93 19.26 -18.03
CA PHE A 48 -2.36 18.80 -16.73
C PHE A 48 -3.25 19.85 -16.04
N THR A 49 -4.51 19.48 -15.82
CA THR A 49 -5.42 20.26 -14.98
C THR A 49 -5.50 19.63 -13.59
N PRO A 50 -4.81 20.19 -12.58
CA PRO A 50 -4.78 19.62 -11.26
C PRO A 50 -6.13 19.75 -10.55
N LYS A 51 -6.55 18.66 -9.88
CA LYS A 51 -7.66 18.66 -8.92
C LYS A 51 -7.34 19.58 -7.74
N LYS A 52 -8.36 19.98 -6.96
CA LYS A 52 -8.21 20.88 -5.81
C LYS A 52 -7.11 20.43 -4.83
N GLY A 53 -7.11 19.15 -4.43
CA GLY A 53 -6.09 18.63 -3.53
C GLY A 53 -4.69 18.60 -4.15
N GLN A 54 -4.58 18.33 -5.45
CA GLN A 54 -3.30 18.38 -6.17
C GLN A 54 -2.76 19.82 -6.26
N LYS A 55 -3.62 20.83 -6.51
CA LYS A 55 -3.25 22.24 -6.45
C LYS A 55 -2.65 22.60 -5.09
N ARG A 56 -3.30 22.12 -4.01
CA ARG A 56 -2.80 22.38 -2.66
C ARG A 56 -1.43 21.77 -2.40
N ILE A 57 -1.16 20.57 -2.91
CA ILE A 57 0.16 19.94 -2.80
C ILE A 57 1.23 20.78 -3.53
N ILE A 58 0.91 21.25 -4.74
CA ILE A 58 1.79 22.12 -5.52
C ILE A 58 2.08 23.44 -4.79
N GLU A 59 1.06 24.10 -4.23
CA GLU A 59 1.23 25.31 -3.42
C GLU A 59 2.13 25.09 -2.21
N LEU A 60 1.98 23.94 -1.52
CA LEU A 60 2.85 23.58 -0.39
C LEU A 60 4.30 23.39 -0.85
N ALA A 61 4.52 22.78 -2.02
CA ALA A 61 5.86 22.57 -2.59
C ALA A 61 6.52 23.90 -3.04
N HIS A 62 5.74 24.90 -3.44
CA HIS A 62 6.22 26.23 -3.78
C HIS A 62 6.56 27.11 -2.56
N ASN A 63 6.04 26.73 -1.39
CA ASN A 63 6.38 27.46 -0.17
C ASN A 63 7.77 27.06 0.34
N ASN A 64 8.76 27.93 0.13
CA ASN A 64 10.16 27.72 0.51
C ASN A 64 10.39 27.47 2.02
N GLN A 65 9.39 27.74 2.87
CA GLN A 65 9.44 27.41 4.29
C GLN A 65 9.23 25.92 4.55
N ASN A 66 8.53 25.21 3.64
CA ASN A 66 8.27 23.79 3.75
C ASN A 66 9.49 23.00 3.24
N LYS A 67 10.20 22.35 4.13
CA LYS A 67 11.33 21.47 3.78
C LYS A 67 10.89 20.02 3.61
N LYS A 68 9.87 19.62 4.36
CA LYS A 68 9.26 18.30 4.29
C LYS A 68 7.73 18.44 4.20
N ILE A 69 7.16 17.82 3.20
CA ILE A 69 5.72 17.82 2.95
C ILE A 69 5.24 16.38 3.01
N ILE A 70 4.37 16.10 3.96
CA ILE A 70 3.79 14.79 4.16
C ILE A 70 2.38 14.79 3.59
N VAL A 71 2.17 14.02 2.55
CA VAL A 71 0.90 13.93 1.81
C VAL A 71 0.27 12.58 2.08
N ASN A 72 -0.74 12.59 2.93
CA ASN A 72 -1.57 11.44 3.22
C ASN A 72 -2.79 11.46 2.29
N ILE A 73 -2.81 10.58 1.28
CA ILE A 73 -3.73 10.70 0.16
C ILE A 73 -4.32 9.34 -0.24
N PHE A 74 -5.63 9.27 -0.45
CA PHE A 74 -6.30 8.03 -0.76
C PHE A 74 -5.93 7.45 -2.14
N ARG A 75 -6.21 6.16 -2.32
CA ARG A 75 -5.93 5.44 -3.58
C ARG A 75 -6.68 6.03 -4.76
N GLN A 76 -6.01 6.10 -5.92
CA GLN A 76 -6.56 6.54 -7.21
C GLN A 76 -6.93 8.05 -7.29
N TYR A 77 -6.57 8.88 -6.32
CA TYR A 77 -6.75 10.33 -6.44
C TYR A 77 -5.85 10.98 -7.50
N GLY A 78 -4.77 10.32 -7.86
CA GLY A 78 -3.81 10.82 -8.85
C GLY A 78 -2.48 11.27 -8.25
N LYS A 79 -1.97 10.57 -7.23
CA LYS A 79 -0.63 10.77 -6.64
C LYS A 79 0.46 10.91 -7.70
N SER A 80 0.51 9.93 -8.61
CA SER A 80 1.54 9.90 -9.65
C SER A 80 1.48 11.09 -10.61
N PHE A 81 0.32 11.74 -10.79
CA PHE A 81 0.20 12.93 -11.64
C PHE A 81 0.83 14.15 -10.97
N VAL A 82 0.51 14.41 -9.70
CA VAL A 82 1.09 15.56 -9.00
C VAL A 82 2.60 15.40 -8.80
N CYS A 83 3.07 14.17 -8.52
CA CYS A 83 4.51 13.89 -8.44
C CYS A 83 5.22 14.18 -9.76
N ARG A 84 4.64 13.74 -10.89
CA ARG A 84 5.18 14.01 -12.22
C ARG A 84 5.21 15.50 -12.54
N TYR A 85 4.13 16.21 -12.26
CA TYR A 85 4.05 17.65 -12.44
C TYR A 85 5.21 18.36 -11.72
N LEU A 86 5.39 18.09 -10.43
CA LEU A 86 6.44 18.71 -9.63
C LEU A 86 7.85 18.39 -10.13
N VAL A 87 8.10 17.15 -10.52
CA VAL A 87 9.39 16.76 -11.11
C VAL A 87 9.67 17.56 -12.38
N LEU A 88 8.71 17.61 -13.31
CA LEU A 88 8.87 18.33 -14.57
C LEU A 88 9.06 19.82 -14.34
N GLU A 89 8.34 20.42 -13.41
CA GLU A 89 8.50 21.82 -13.04
C GLU A 89 9.89 22.12 -12.44
N TRP A 90 10.35 21.30 -11.50
CA TRP A 90 11.68 21.48 -10.87
C TRP A 90 12.82 21.35 -11.87
N MET A 91 12.70 20.42 -12.81
CA MET A 91 13.73 20.15 -13.81
C MET A 91 13.84 21.24 -14.89
N GLN A 92 12.89 22.17 -14.96
CA GLN A 92 13.03 23.37 -15.84
C GLN A 92 14.16 24.28 -15.38
N THR A 93 14.47 24.28 -14.08
CA THR A 93 15.59 25.03 -13.53
C THR A 93 16.91 24.30 -13.83
N PRO A 94 17.92 24.98 -14.41
CA PRO A 94 19.19 24.37 -14.76
C PRO A 94 19.89 23.69 -13.58
N ASP A 95 20.61 22.60 -13.87
CA ASP A 95 21.45 21.84 -12.93
C ASP A 95 20.72 21.29 -11.69
N THR A 96 19.38 21.22 -11.75
CA THR A 96 18.54 20.68 -10.67
C THR A 96 18.63 19.15 -10.65
N VAL A 97 18.83 18.58 -9.47
CA VAL A 97 18.86 17.12 -9.27
C VAL A 97 17.67 16.67 -8.43
N VAL A 98 16.81 15.88 -9.03
CA VAL A 98 15.61 15.34 -8.38
C VAL A 98 15.79 13.85 -8.12
N GLY A 99 15.59 13.41 -6.88
CA GLY A 99 15.50 12.01 -6.50
C GLY A 99 14.04 11.54 -6.44
N TYR A 100 13.76 10.37 -7.00
CA TYR A 100 12.45 9.73 -6.93
C TYR A 100 12.60 8.33 -6.33
N ILE A 101 12.09 8.12 -5.13
CA ILE A 101 12.19 6.85 -4.40
C ILE A 101 10.91 6.05 -4.52
N THR A 102 11.05 4.74 -4.73
CA THR A 102 9.96 3.76 -4.78
C THR A 102 10.25 2.56 -3.89
N GLN A 103 9.23 1.73 -3.64
CA GLN A 103 9.37 0.51 -2.85
C GLN A 103 10.30 -0.53 -3.48
N THR A 104 10.19 -0.73 -4.79
CA THR A 104 10.89 -1.81 -5.50
C THR A 104 11.59 -1.31 -6.76
N SER A 105 12.65 -2.01 -7.16
CA SER A 105 13.38 -1.72 -8.41
C SER A 105 12.50 -1.88 -9.65
N ARG A 106 11.51 -2.78 -9.60
CA ARG A 106 10.52 -2.93 -10.68
C ARG A 106 9.67 -1.68 -10.85
N LEU A 107 9.17 -1.10 -9.74
CA LEU A 107 8.40 0.14 -9.77
C LEU A 107 9.24 1.31 -10.25
N ALA A 108 10.50 1.43 -9.76
CA ALA A 108 11.43 2.44 -10.23
C ALA A 108 11.60 2.39 -11.76
N LYS A 109 11.81 1.19 -12.31
CA LYS A 109 11.93 0.95 -13.76
C LYS A 109 10.67 1.33 -14.53
N ASP A 110 9.50 0.99 -14.02
CA ASP A 110 8.23 1.28 -14.68
C ASP A 110 7.91 2.78 -14.68
N ILE A 111 8.23 3.49 -13.59
CA ILE A 111 8.07 4.94 -13.50
C ILE A 111 9.12 5.63 -14.38
N PHE A 112 10.38 5.21 -14.36
CA PHE A 112 11.42 5.70 -15.26
C PHE A 112 10.99 5.67 -16.72
N LYS A 113 10.45 4.54 -17.20
CA LYS A 113 9.95 4.42 -18.58
C LYS A 113 8.87 5.43 -18.92
N LYS A 114 7.95 5.68 -17.96
CA LYS A 114 6.87 6.68 -18.14
C LYS A 114 7.45 8.09 -18.24
N PHE A 115 8.45 8.42 -17.43
CA PHE A 115 9.11 9.72 -17.54
C PHE A 115 9.89 9.88 -18.84
N VAL A 116 10.60 8.84 -19.30
CA VAL A 116 11.30 8.87 -20.60
C VAL A 116 10.33 9.19 -21.75
N GLN A 117 9.09 8.70 -21.68
CA GLN A 117 8.06 8.97 -22.70
C GLN A 117 7.42 10.36 -22.59
N MET A 118 7.54 11.00 -21.43
CA MET A 118 6.95 12.32 -21.18
C MET A 118 7.84 13.49 -21.57
N PHE A 119 9.15 13.30 -21.51
CA PHE A 119 10.08 14.35 -21.91
C PHE A 119 10.18 14.41 -23.43
N PRO A 120 10.06 15.62 -24.05
CA PRO A 120 10.39 15.83 -25.45
C PRO A 120 11.81 15.33 -25.75
N GLU A 121 12.00 14.60 -26.86
CA GLU A 121 13.31 14.01 -27.16
C GLU A 121 14.44 15.03 -27.30
N GLU A 122 14.11 16.21 -27.80
CA GLU A 122 15.03 17.35 -27.95
C GLU A 122 15.53 17.91 -26.61
N LEU A 123 14.81 17.68 -25.53
CA LEU A 123 15.22 18.11 -24.19
C LEU A 123 16.02 17.04 -23.44
N VAL A 124 16.02 15.82 -23.92
CA VAL A 124 16.76 14.71 -23.27
C VAL A 124 18.18 14.62 -23.80
N LYS A 125 19.15 14.96 -22.96
CA LYS A 125 20.57 14.82 -23.28
C LYS A 125 21.04 13.37 -23.21
N SER A 126 20.62 12.65 -22.15
CA SER A 126 20.94 11.24 -21.98
C SER A 126 19.89 10.52 -21.14
N LYS A 127 19.77 9.21 -21.34
CA LYS A 127 18.93 8.30 -20.55
C LYS A 127 19.71 7.03 -20.27
N ASP A 128 19.93 6.74 -18.99
CA ASP A 128 20.57 5.52 -18.53
C ASP A 128 19.50 4.55 -17.97
N GLY A 129 19.24 3.49 -18.70
CA GLY A 129 18.28 2.47 -18.31
C GLY A 129 18.80 1.45 -17.30
N LYS A 130 20.12 1.46 -16.99
CA LYS A 130 20.74 0.61 -15.99
C LYS A 130 20.64 1.27 -14.60
N ASP A 131 21.03 2.54 -14.53
CA ASP A 131 21.05 3.31 -13.30
C ASP A 131 19.79 4.17 -13.11
N PHE A 132 18.82 4.08 -14.05
CA PHE A 132 17.55 4.81 -14.07
C PHE A 132 17.73 6.32 -13.91
N ILE A 133 18.59 6.92 -14.73
CA ILE A 133 18.89 8.36 -14.74
C ILE A 133 18.41 8.97 -16.07
N ILE A 134 17.71 10.11 -15.97
CA ILE A 134 17.40 10.97 -17.11
C ILE A 134 18.13 12.30 -16.92
N GLU A 135 18.92 12.73 -17.90
CA GLU A 135 19.60 14.03 -17.92
C GLU A 135 19.04 14.88 -19.04
N LEU A 136 18.67 16.13 -18.72
CA LEU A 136 18.19 17.09 -19.70
C LEU A 136 19.33 17.97 -20.25
N VAL A 137 19.10 18.61 -21.39
CA VAL A 137 20.07 19.51 -22.04
C VAL A 137 20.49 20.70 -21.18
N ASN A 138 19.66 21.11 -20.20
CA ASN A 138 19.96 22.16 -19.23
C ASN A 138 20.81 21.68 -18.04
N GLY A 139 21.24 20.42 -18.02
CA GLY A 139 22.04 19.81 -16.96
C GLY A 139 21.22 19.22 -15.80
N SER A 140 19.90 19.39 -15.79
CA SER A 140 19.05 18.80 -14.74
C SER A 140 19.01 17.29 -14.85
N LYS A 141 18.90 16.61 -13.70
CA LYS A 141 18.88 15.15 -13.59
C LYS A 141 17.71 14.66 -12.76
N LEU A 142 17.06 13.60 -13.25
CA LEU A 142 16.08 12.83 -12.50
C LEU A 142 16.65 11.43 -12.26
N ILE A 143 16.74 11.04 -11.00
CA ILE A 143 17.36 9.79 -10.56
C ILE A 143 16.32 8.98 -9.82
N PHE A 144 16.09 7.74 -10.28
CA PHE A 144 15.13 6.84 -9.62
C PHE A 144 15.86 5.85 -8.73
N PHE A 145 15.37 5.72 -7.52
CA PHE A 145 15.90 4.80 -6.53
C PHE A 145 14.83 3.83 -6.05
N SER A 146 15.27 2.69 -5.54
CA SER A 146 14.38 1.81 -4.77
C SER A 146 14.96 1.56 -3.38
N VAL A 147 14.07 1.38 -2.41
CA VAL A 147 14.50 1.01 -1.04
C VAL A 147 15.13 -0.39 -0.98
N GLU A 148 15.03 -1.17 -2.05
CA GLU A 148 15.71 -2.47 -2.18
C GLU A 148 17.20 -2.32 -2.51
N GLN A 149 17.61 -1.22 -3.18
CA GLN A 149 18.97 -1.00 -3.71
C GLN A 149 19.61 0.25 -3.10
N THR A 150 19.58 0.38 -1.80
CA THR A 150 20.07 1.55 -1.07
C THR A 150 21.57 1.83 -1.26
N HIS A 151 22.36 0.83 -1.59
CA HIS A 151 23.81 1.00 -1.82
C HIS A 151 24.14 1.86 -3.05
N THR A 152 23.26 1.89 -4.06
CA THR A 152 23.47 2.66 -5.29
C THR A 152 23.17 4.14 -5.13
N ILE A 153 22.49 4.53 -4.05
CA ILE A 153 22.03 5.91 -3.82
C ILE A 153 23.13 6.80 -3.24
N ARG A 154 24.09 6.23 -2.52
CA ARG A 154 25.16 6.96 -1.84
C ARG A 154 26.06 7.67 -2.86
N GLY A 155 26.32 8.95 -2.64
CA GLY A 155 27.21 9.77 -3.49
C GLY A 155 26.50 10.78 -4.39
N PHE A 156 25.18 10.78 -4.45
CA PHE A 156 24.43 11.85 -5.11
C PHE A 156 24.17 13.02 -4.15
N THR A 157 23.93 14.20 -4.71
CA THR A 157 23.47 15.39 -3.98
C THR A 157 22.18 15.86 -4.65
N LEU A 158 21.09 15.93 -3.90
CA LEU A 158 19.76 16.21 -4.40
C LEU A 158 19.29 17.63 -4.02
N ASP A 159 18.58 18.29 -4.93
CA ASP A 159 17.82 19.51 -4.65
C ASP A 159 16.42 19.19 -4.14
N TYR A 160 15.78 18.16 -4.71
CA TYR A 160 14.42 17.76 -4.40
C TYR A 160 14.32 16.24 -4.28
N LEU A 161 13.38 15.82 -3.46
CA LEU A 161 13.08 14.41 -3.25
C LEU A 161 11.57 14.16 -3.32
N ILE A 162 11.17 13.12 -4.03
CA ILE A 162 9.85 12.50 -3.90
C ILE A 162 10.05 11.06 -3.43
N TRP A 163 9.38 10.68 -2.35
CA TRP A 163 9.28 9.29 -1.90
C TRP A 163 7.83 8.83 -2.03
N ASP A 164 7.57 8.05 -3.07
CA ASP A 164 6.24 7.54 -3.41
C ASP A 164 5.96 6.24 -2.67
N GLU A 165 4.76 6.11 -2.13
CA GLU A 165 4.29 4.99 -1.29
C GLU A 165 5.21 4.72 -0.08
N VAL A 166 5.63 5.80 0.58
CA VAL A 166 6.60 5.73 1.68
C VAL A 166 6.13 4.89 2.87
N SER A 167 4.83 4.92 3.22
CA SER A 167 4.29 4.14 4.35
C SER A 167 4.30 2.63 4.13
N HIS A 168 4.39 2.22 2.87
CA HIS A 168 4.45 0.82 2.46
C HIS A 168 5.89 0.37 2.13
N SER A 169 6.86 1.26 2.28
CA SER A 169 8.27 0.99 2.07
C SER A 169 8.92 0.44 3.35
N ARG A 170 9.94 -0.40 3.20
CA ARG A 170 10.74 -0.78 4.37
C ARG A 170 11.52 0.43 4.90
N GLU A 171 11.67 0.50 6.20
CA GLU A 171 12.36 1.60 6.89
C GLU A 171 13.84 1.32 7.13
N TYR A 172 14.22 0.04 7.14
CA TYR A 172 15.57 -0.40 7.45
C TYR A 172 16.13 -1.25 6.32
N THR A 173 17.44 -1.14 6.12
CA THR A 173 18.20 -2.07 5.28
C THR A 173 18.26 -3.45 5.93
N PRO A 174 18.68 -4.50 5.20
CA PRO A 174 18.92 -5.81 5.81
C PRO A 174 19.93 -5.76 6.96
N ASP A 175 20.89 -4.84 6.91
CA ASP A 175 21.96 -4.64 7.91
C ASP A 175 21.51 -3.75 9.09
N GLY A 176 20.25 -3.31 9.12
CA GLY A 176 19.67 -2.55 10.23
C GLY A 176 19.88 -1.03 10.18
N GLU A 177 20.42 -0.46 9.10
CA GLU A 177 20.49 1.00 8.93
C GLU A 177 19.11 1.58 8.58
N HIS A 178 18.73 2.67 9.22
CA HIS A 178 17.49 3.37 8.88
C HIS A 178 17.66 4.09 7.54
N ILE A 179 16.85 3.71 6.53
CA ILE A 179 17.01 4.17 5.14
C ILE A 179 16.92 5.68 5.03
N TYR A 180 15.94 6.32 5.68
CA TYR A 180 15.84 7.77 5.60
C TYR A 180 17.01 8.48 6.30
N TYR A 181 17.23 8.24 7.58
CA TYR A 181 18.20 9.02 8.36
C TYR A 181 19.64 8.76 7.97
N ASN A 182 20.00 7.51 7.61
CA ASN A 182 21.37 7.13 7.35
C ASN A 182 21.76 7.21 5.87
N ILE A 183 20.78 7.20 4.95
CA ILE A 183 21.05 7.09 3.52
C ILE A 183 20.45 8.26 2.74
N VAL A 184 19.15 8.54 2.92
CA VAL A 184 18.42 9.50 2.08
C VAL A 184 18.65 10.96 2.55
N ALA A 185 18.53 11.24 3.84
CA ALA A 185 18.66 12.59 4.37
C ALA A 185 20.02 13.22 4.02
N PRO A 186 21.17 12.51 4.14
CA PRO A 186 22.46 13.07 3.75
C PRO A 186 22.59 13.55 2.30
N LEU A 187 21.78 12.98 1.38
CA LEU A 187 21.79 13.41 -0.02
C LEU A 187 21.26 14.84 -0.21
N LEU A 188 20.52 15.35 0.78
CA LEU A 188 19.87 16.67 0.74
C LEU A 188 20.56 17.71 1.63
N ASP A 189 21.54 17.31 2.44
CA ASP A 189 22.17 18.21 3.41
C ASP A 189 22.84 19.44 2.77
N ALA A 190 23.43 19.28 1.59
CA ALA A 190 24.21 20.36 0.94
C ALA A 190 23.34 21.39 0.22
N LYS A 191 22.23 20.95 -0.43
CA LYS A 191 21.42 21.83 -1.29
C LYS A 191 19.92 21.51 -1.31
N GLY A 192 19.44 20.62 -0.46
CA GLY A 192 18.04 20.18 -0.41
C GLY A 192 17.05 21.32 -0.19
N LYS A 193 16.11 21.46 -1.11
CA LYS A 193 15.08 22.50 -1.11
C LYS A 193 13.76 21.99 -0.54
N CYS A 194 13.27 20.86 -1.04
CA CYS A 194 12.00 20.27 -0.61
C CYS A 194 12.00 18.75 -0.75
N GLN A 195 11.34 18.08 0.20
CA GLN A 195 11.10 16.64 0.22
C GLN A 195 9.60 16.38 0.31
N ILE A 196 9.08 15.50 -0.53
CA ILE A 196 7.67 15.08 -0.50
C ILE A 196 7.61 13.60 -0.17
N PHE A 197 6.94 13.29 0.93
CA PHE A 197 6.56 11.94 1.35
C PHE A 197 5.08 11.74 1.06
N ILE A 198 4.76 10.91 0.07
CA ILE A 198 3.38 10.73 -0.39
C ILE A 198 2.96 9.27 -0.32
N SER A 199 1.84 8.99 0.36
CA SER A 199 1.33 7.62 0.53
C SER A 199 -0.12 7.59 1.00
N THR A 200 -0.78 6.43 0.90
CA THR A 200 -1.87 6.07 1.82
C THR A 200 -1.27 5.69 3.18
N PRO A 201 -2.00 5.83 4.30
CA PRO A 201 -1.48 5.42 5.61
C PRO A 201 -1.34 3.91 5.71
N ASN A 202 -0.49 3.45 6.63
CA ASN A 202 -0.28 2.04 6.92
C ASN A 202 -0.12 1.84 8.44
N GLY A 203 -1.22 2.07 9.17
CA GLY A 203 -1.25 2.11 10.62
C GLY A 203 -0.69 3.42 11.22
N ALA A 204 -0.88 3.59 12.54
CA ALA A 204 -0.38 4.74 13.31
C ALA A 204 1.03 4.45 13.86
N GLN A 205 1.96 4.08 12.98
CA GLN A 205 3.34 3.72 13.33
C GLN A 205 4.28 3.92 12.15
N GLY A 206 5.57 3.90 12.43
CA GLY A 206 6.63 3.94 11.43
C GLY A 206 6.98 5.35 10.95
N PHE A 207 7.93 5.41 10.03
CA PHE A 207 8.53 6.67 9.58
C PHE A 207 7.48 7.65 9.02
N PHE A 208 6.59 7.21 8.13
CA PHE A 208 5.60 8.09 7.51
C PHE A 208 4.65 8.70 8.54
N TYR A 209 4.17 7.89 9.48
CA TYR A 209 3.31 8.37 10.57
C TYR A 209 4.04 9.37 11.47
N ASN A 210 5.28 9.05 11.87
CA ASN A 210 6.08 9.92 12.74
C ASN A 210 6.34 11.30 12.09
N GLU A 211 6.66 11.33 10.79
CA GLU A 211 6.84 12.58 10.05
C GLU A 211 5.49 13.32 9.85
N ALA A 212 4.38 12.57 9.68
CA ALA A 212 3.04 13.17 9.60
C ALA A 212 2.65 13.85 10.92
N VAL A 213 2.93 13.24 12.07
CA VAL A 213 2.68 13.84 13.39
C VAL A 213 3.43 15.17 13.56
N LYS A 214 4.68 15.26 13.10
CA LYS A 214 5.43 16.53 13.12
C LYS A 214 4.75 17.61 12.28
N GLY A 215 4.27 17.25 11.10
CA GLY A 215 3.53 18.16 10.24
C GLY A 215 2.17 18.57 10.81
N MET A 216 1.44 17.64 11.44
CA MET A 216 0.18 17.93 12.14
C MET A 216 0.37 18.88 13.33
N ASN A 217 1.50 18.74 14.03
CA ASN A 217 1.87 19.61 15.16
C ASN A 217 2.42 20.97 14.72
N GLY A 218 2.56 21.22 13.40
CA GLY A 218 3.06 22.48 12.88
C GLY A 218 4.55 22.72 13.15
N GLU A 219 5.36 21.66 13.24
CA GLU A 219 6.79 21.80 13.41
C GLU A 219 7.41 22.60 12.27
N ARG A 220 8.38 23.46 12.60
CA ARG A 220 9.02 24.34 11.61
C ARG A 220 9.67 23.53 10.48
N GLY A 221 9.34 23.90 9.25
CA GLY A 221 9.84 23.23 8.05
C GLY A 221 9.02 22.01 7.62
N TYR A 222 7.98 21.65 8.37
CA TYR A 222 7.05 20.57 8.04
C TYR A 222 5.71 21.11 7.55
N ALA A 223 5.11 20.38 6.61
CA ALA A 223 3.72 20.56 6.22
C ALA A 223 3.04 19.19 6.13
N TYR A 224 1.83 19.09 6.63
CA TYR A 224 0.98 17.91 6.49
C TYR A 224 -0.26 18.25 5.69
N TYR A 225 -0.60 17.37 4.76
CA TYR A 225 -1.85 17.51 4.00
C TYR A 225 -2.51 16.14 3.81
N LYS A 226 -3.78 16.07 4.22
CA LYS A 226 -4.62 14.88 4.06
C LYS A 226 -5.61 15.11 2.92
N VAL A 227 -5.78 14.10 2.07
CA VAL A 227 -6.79 14.06 1.01
C VAL A 227 -7.53 12.73 1.11
N SER A 228 -8.74 12.75 1.62
CA SER A 228 -9.63 11.61 1.72
C SER A 228 -10.49 11.46 0.46
N ILE A 229 -11.22 10.35 0.33
CA ILE A 229 -12.15 10.15 -0.79
C ILE A 229 -13.27 11.21 -0.83
N TYR A 230 -13.63 11.78 0.32
CA TYR A 230 -14.65 12.83 0.43
C TYR A 230 -14.18 14.18 -0.12
N ASP A 231 -12.87 14.34 -0.32
CA ASP A 231 -12.27 15.53 -0.93
C ASP A 231 -12.19 15.44 -2.46
N ASP A 232 -12.57 14.30 -3.06
CA ASP A 232 -12.58 14.12 -4.51
C ASP A 232 -13.88 14.62 -5.12
N GLU A 233 -13.87 15.84 -5.60
CA GLU A 233 -14.99 16.52 -6.27
C GLU A 233 -15.53 15.82 -7.53
N THR A 234 -14.82 14.80 -8.03
CA THR A 234 -15.27 13.98 -9.17
C THR A 234 -16.13 12.79 -8.74
N LYS A 235 -16.32 12.59 -7.43
CA LYS A 235 -17.07 11.48 -6.85
C LYS A 235 -18.28 12.02 -6.10
N ASP A 236 -19.48 11.55 -6.46
CA ASP A 236 -20.69 11.85 -5.69
C ASP A 236 -20.83 10.94 -4.46
N LYS A 237 -21.73 11.32 -3.57
CA LYS A 237 -21.94 10.59 -2.31
C LYS A 237 -22.50 9.17 -2.54
N GLU A 238 -23.36 9.01 -3.54
CA GLU A 238 -23.98 7.70 -3.83
C GLU A 238 -22.91 6.72 -4.30
N TRP A 239 -22.02 7.14 -5.19
CA TRP A 239 -20.91 6.32 -5.64
C TRP A 239 -19.95 5.96 -4.50
N ILE A 240 -19.66 6.91 -3.58
CA ILE A 240 -18.80 6.65 -2.41
C ILE A 240 -19.43 5.60 -1.50
N GLU A 241 -20.73 5.75 -1.18
CA GLU A 241 -21.45 4.81 -0.31
C GLU A 241 -21.56 3.42 -0.95
N GLU A 242 -21.83 3.34 -2.25
CA GLU A 242 -21.88 2.05 -2.95
C GLU A 242 -20.51 1.35 -2.94
N LYS A 243 -19.44 2.12 -3.20
CA LYS A 243 -18.08 1.59 -3.13
C LYS A 243 -17.72 1.13 -1.71
N ARG A 244 -18.15 1.87 -0.68
CA ARG A 244 -17.88 1.56 0.72
C ARG A 244 -18.42 0.20 1.14
N LYS A 245 -19.61 -0.20 0.65
CA LYS A 245 -20.20 -1.51 0.95
C LYS A 245 -19.31 -2.71 0.61
N GLY A 246 -18.37 -2.53 -0.31
CA GLY A 246 -17.43 -3.57 -0.73
C GLY A 246 -16.15 -3.68 0.10
N TYR A 247 -16.01 -2.89 1.18
CA TYR A 247 -14.77 -2.82 1.98
C TYR A 247 -15.06 -2.98 3.47
N PRO A 248 -14.25 -3.79 4.20
CA PRO A 248 -14.26 -3.77 5.65
C PRO A 248 -13.96 -2.37 6.19
N GLU A 249 -14.58 -2.00 7.32
CA GLU A 249 -14.46 -0.64 7.88
C GLU A 249 -13.01 -0.21 8.09
N VAL A 250 -12.17 -1.09 8.63
CA VAL A 250 -10.75 -0.82 8.87
C VAL A 250 -10.01 -0.54 7.56
N ALA A 251 -10.25 -1.33 6.53
CA ALA A 251 -9.65 -1.14 5.22
C ALA A 251 -10.15 0.15 4.56
N TRP A 252 -11.45 0.46 4.67
CA TRP A 252 -12.03 1.70 4.16
C TRP A 252 -11.41 2.93 4.81
N LYS A 253 -11.39 2.98 6.13
CA LYS A 253 -10.82 4.10 6.89
C LYS A 253 -9.37 4.36 6.50
N GLN A 254 -8.57 3.30 6.40
CA GLN A 254 -7.16 3.45 6.04
C GLN A 254 -6.96 3.86 4.58
N GLU A 255 -7.56 3.14 3.62
CA GLU A 255 -7.24 3.30 2.20
C GLU A 255 -7.98 4.46 1.53
N TYR A 256 -9.16 4.84 2.04
CA TYR A 256 -10.01 5.87 1.45
C TYR A 256 -10.22 7.10 2.34
N GLU A 257 -10.37 6.93 3.65
CA GLU A 257 -10.49 8.05 4.57
C GLU A 257 -9.11 8.55 5.05
N CYS A 258 -8.03 7.86 4.72
CA CYS A 258 -6.67 8.21 5.09
C CYS A 258 -6.48 8.37 6.60
N GLU A 259 -7.06 7.47 7.40
CA GLU A 259 -6.90 7.46 8.84
C GLU A 259 -5.67 6.63 9.24
N PHE A 260 -4.87 7.15 10.15
CA PHE A 260 -3.83 6.39 10.84
C PHE A 260 -4.50 5.59 11.95
N LEU A 261 -4.64 4.29 11.76
CA LEU A 261 -5.29 3.41 12.72
C LEU A 261 -4.26 2.82 13.68
N GLU A 262 -4.53 2.93 14.98
CA GLU A 262 -3.67 2.34 16.01
C GLU A 262 -3.69 0.82 15.93
N GLY A 263 -2.55 0.19 16.13
CA GLY A 263 -2.43 -1.26 16.28
C GLY A 263 -3.06 -1.74 17.62
N GLY A 264 -3.49 -3.00 17.65
CA GLY A 264 -4.11 -3.61 18.83
C GLY A 264 -5.63 -3.48 18.90
N ILE A 265 -6.26 -2.75 17.98
CA ILE A 265 -7.72 -2.81 17.82
C ILE A 265 -8.03 -4.03 16.95
N SER A 266 -8.98 -4.87 17.39
CA SER A 266 -9.45 -6.02 16.60
C SER A 266 -9.74 -5.61 15.16
N TYR A 267 -9.26 -6.41 14.21
CA TYR A 267 -9.56 -6.21 12.79
C TYR A 267 -11.03 -6.45 12.46
N PHE A 268 -11.69 -7.32 13.22
CA PHE A 268 -13.12 -7.64 13.04
C PHE A 268 -14.00 -6.68 13.83
N ARG A 269 -15.07 -6.20 13.21
CA ARG A 269 -16.02 -5.26 13.81
C ARG A 269 -17.43 -5.85 13.84
N GLY A 270 -18.16 -5.59 14.92
CA GLY A 270 -19.56 -5.98 15.03
C GLY A 270 -19.82 -7.48 15.22
N PHE A 271 -18.79 -8.32 15.33
CA PHE A 271 -18.92 -9.78 15.43
C PHE A 271 -19.74 -10.23 16.66
N GLY A 272 -19.67 -9.52 17.79
CA GLY A 272 -20.35 -9.92 19.01
C GLY A 272 -21.87 -10.11 18.87
N LYS A 273 -22.51 -9.41 17.93
CA LYS A 273 -23.95 -9.55 17.65
C LYS A 273 -24.30 -10.77 16.79
N LEU A 274 -23.30 -11.43 16.25
CA LEU A 274 -23.46 -12.55 15.31
C LEU A 274 -23.34 -13.91 15.99
N PHE A 275 -22.96 -13.94 17.27
CA PHE A 275 -23.05 -15.11 18.12
C PHE A 275 -24.51 -15.29 18.56
N LYS A 276 -25.10 -16.43 18.22
CA LYS A 276 -26.52 -16.69 18.39
C LYS A 276 -26.78 -18.01 19.09
N ASP A 277 -27.73 -18.01 19.98
CA ASP A 277 -28.27 -19.22 20.62
C ASP A 277 -29.26 -19.91 19.65
N VAL A 278 -28.71 -20.59 18.67
CA VAL A 278 -29.43 -21.37 17.67
C VAL A 278 -28.67 -22.65 17.36
N ASP A 279 -29.38 -23.72 17.11
CA ASP A 279 -28.76 -24.98 16.67
C ASP A 279 -28.23 -24.85 15.25
N PHE A 280 -27.07 -25.47 15.01
CA PHE A 280 -26.51 -25.56 13.67
C PHE A 280 -27.31 -26.52 12.80
N ASP A 281 -27.82 -26.04 11.65
CA ASP A 281 -28.61 -26.86 10.74
C ASP A 281 -27.72 -27.77 9.86
N TRP A 282 -27.52 -29.00 10.33
CA TRP A 282 -26.79 -30.06 9.61
C TRP A 282 -27.55 -30.65 8.42
N SER A 283 -28.82 -30.28 8.19
CA SER A 283 -29.62 -30.80 7.08
C SER A 283 -29.28 -30.14 5.74
N GLN A 284 -28.69 -28.95 5.77
CA GLN A 284 -28.32 -28.16 4.62
C GLN A 284 -27.02 -28.67 3.94
N LYS A 285 -26.70 -28.13 2.77
CA LYS A 285 -25.35 -28.33 2.16
C LYS A 285 -24.31 -27.63 2.99
N LEU A 286 -23.14 -28.25 3.03
CA LEU A 286 -22.04 -27.79 3.88
C LEU A 286 -20.77 -27.56 3.07
N VAL A 287 -20.01 -26.57 3.48
CA VAL A 287 -18.59 -26.44 3.16
C VAL A 287 -17.77 -26.54 4.45
N CYS A 288 -16.47 -26.80 4.32
CA CYS A 288 -15.57 -26.89 5.46
C CYS A 288 -14.26 -26.15 5.17
N GLY A 289 -13.75 -25.44 6.16
CA GLY A 289 -12.39 -24.88 6.17
C GLY A 289 -11.59 -25.53 7.29
N VAL A 290 -10.33 -25.87 7.04
CA VAL A 290 -9.49 -26.54 8.03
C VAL A 290 -8.15 -25.84 8.14
N ASP A 291 -7.81 -25.48 9.37
CA ASP A 291 -6.49 -25.01 9.77
C ASP A 291 -5.79 -26.10 10.57
N PHE A 292 -4.55 -26.43 10.17
CA PHE A 292 -3.78 -27.50 10.76
C PHE A 292 -2.72 -26.95 11.73
N SER A 293 -2.69 -27.51 12.92
CA SER A 293 -1.53 -27.37 13.81
C SER A 293 -0.65 -28.62 13.77
N SER A 294 0.67 -28.42 13.87
CA SER A 294 1.64 -29.52 13.86
C SER A 294 1.64 -30.31 15.17
N VAL A 295 2.58 -30.07 16.01
CA VAL A 295 2.75 -30.76 17.30
C VAL A 295 2.88 -29.71 18.40
N GLY A 296 2.16 -29.88 19.51
CA GLY A 296 2.19 -28.94 20.63
C GLY A 296 0.82 -28.52 21.12
N GLU A 297 0.75 -27.37 21.73
CA GLU A 297 -0.49 -26.81 22.33
C GLU A 297 -1.44 -26.19 21.29
N ASP A 298 -1.03 -26.06 20.03
CA ASP A 298 -1.86 -25.49 18.98
C ASP A 298 -2.97 -26.43 18.52
N ASN A 299 -4.12 -25.85 18.18
CA ASN A 299 -5.33 -26.59 17.83
C ASN A 299 -5.43 -26.82 16.32
N THR A 300 -5.83 -28.04 15.92
CA THR A 300 -6.38 -28.24 14.58
C THR A 300 -7.85 -27.90 14.60
N VAL A 301 -8.30 -26.99 13.76
CA VAL A 301 -9.68 -26.51 13.77
C VAL A 301 -10.36 -26.80 12.44
N MET A 302 -11.59 -27.35 12.51
CA MET A 302 -12.48 -27.55 11.38
C MET A 302 -13.70 -26.66 11.54
N THR A 303 -13.92 -25.73 10.61
CA THR A 303 -15.15 -24.93 10.57
C THR A 303 -16.08 -25.44 9.49
N PHE A 304 -17.25 -25.89 9.86
CA PHE A 304 -18.35 -26.17 8.95
C PHE A 304 -19.22 -24.92 8.76
N MET A 305 -19.65 -24.67 7.54
CA MET A 305 -20.56 -23.57 7.21
C MET A 305 -21.69 -24.11 6.31
N ASN A 306 -22.92 -23.80 6.64
CA ASN A 306 -24.10 -24.21 5.88
C ASN A 306 -24.58 -23.15 4.86
N GLU A 307 -25.68 -23.41 4.14
CA GLU A 307 -26.21 -22.49 3.10
C GLU A 307 -26.63 -21.12 3.66
N ASP A 308 -26.99 -21.03 4.93
CA ASP A 308 -27.39 -19.80 5.62
C ASP A 308 -26.18 -19.08 6.26
N LYS A 309 -24.93 -19.54 5.99
CA LYS A 309 -23.70 -19.07 6.60
C LYS A 309 -23.69 -19.14 8.14
N GLN A 310 -24.42 -20.09 8.73
CA GLN A 310 -24.15 -20.48 10.10
C GLN A 310 -22.82 -21.25 10.15
N THR A 311 -22.04 -21.04 11.19
CA THR A 311 -20.76 -21.72 11.39
C THR A 311 -20.76 -22.59 12.62
N PHE A 312 -20.15 -23.78 12.51
CA PHE A 312 -19.90 -24.69 13.61
C PHE A 312 -18.45 -25.16 13.58
N GLN A 313 -17.78 -25.19 14.74
CA GLN A 313 -16.38 -25.55 14.81
C GLN A 313 -16.12 -26.81 15.66
N TYR A 314 -15.24 -27.65 15.14
CA TYR A 314 -14.56 -28.68 15.93
C TYR A 314 -13.13 -28.25 16.19
N VAL A 315 -12.74 -28.20 17.46
CA VAL A 315 -11.36 -28.00 17.92
C VAL A 315 -10.81 -29.35 18.30
N ILE A 316 -9.77 -29.79 17.60
CA ILE A 316 -9.19 -31.14 17.74
C ILE A 316 -7.78 -31.03 18.31
N GLN A 317 -7.58 -31.62 19.48
CA GLN A 317 -6.31 -31.72 20.18
C GLN A 317 -5.86 -33.17 20.23
N GLY A 318 -4.58 -33.42 20.45
CA GLY A 318 -4.01 -34.77 20.56
C GLY A 318 -2.85 -34.99 19.61
N ASP A 319 -2.41 -36.21 19.48
CA ASP A 319 -1.38 -36.57 18.51
C ASP A 319 -1.88 -36.56 17.07
N LEU A 320 -0.95 -36.65 16.12
CA LEU A 320 -1.27 -36.51 14.70
C LEU A 320 -2.23 -37.59 14.20
N ASP A 321 -2.04 -38.81 14.61
CA ASP A 321 -2.87 -39.94 14.16
C ASP A 321 -4.31 -39.77 14.66
N PHE A 322 -4.47 -39.35 15.91
CA PHE A 322 -5.79 -39.03 16.47
C PHE A 322 -6.45 -37.86 15.70
N LYS A 323 -5.70 -36.79 15.44
CA LYS A 323 -6.22 -35.62 14.64
C LYS A 323 -6.68 -36.08 13.27
N TYR A 324 -5.92 -36.93 12.55
CA TYR A 324 -6.31 -37.40 11.22
C TYR A 324 -7.61 -38.21 11.26
N GLN A 325 -7.71 -39.14 12.25
CA GLN A 325 -8.89 -39.98 12.41
C GLN A 325 -10.14 -39.13 12.71
N GLN A 326 -10.05 -38.19 13.66
CA GLN A 326 -11.16 -37.31 14.02
C GLN A 326 -11.64 -36.46 12.85
N MET A 327 -10.72 -35.84 12.11
CA MET A 327 -11.07 -35.07 10.92
C MET A 327 -11.76 -35.93 9.86
N ALA A 328 -11.22 -37.12 9.59
CA ALA A 328 -11.82 -38.04 8.63
C ALA A 328 -13.22 -38.49 9.07
N GLU A 329 -13.44 -38.75 10.36
CA GLU A 329 -14.76 -39.12 10.90
C GLU A 329 -15.76 -37.98 10.77
N HIS A 330 -15.40 -36.75 11.12
CA HIS A 330 -16.28 -35.59 10.97
C HIS A 330 -16.69 -35.39 9.50
N LEU A 331 -15.76 -35.50 8.56
CA LEU A 331 -16.05 -35.39 7.13
C LEU A 331 -16.96 -36.55 6.65
N LYS A 332 -16.75 -37.78 7.14
CA LYS A 332 -17.60 -38.95 6.81
C LYS A 332 -19.02 -38.77 7.32
N LYS A 333 -19.20 -38.25 8.55
CA LYS A 333 -20.54 -38.00 9.12
C LYS A 333 -21.39 -37.09 8.24
N VAL A 334 -20.78 -36.12 7.58
CA VAL A 334 -21.48 -35.15 6.73
C VAL A 334 -21.32 -35.42 5.23
N ALA A 335 -20.85 -36.60 4.83
CA ALA A 335 -20.49 -36.95 3.45
C ALA A 335 -21.57 -36.62 2.41
N GLY A 336 -22.84 -36.87 2.76
CA GLY A 336 -24.01 -36.61 1.89
C GLY A 336 -24.33 -35.13 1.69
N LYS A 337 -23.88 -34.28 2.61
CA LYS A 337 -24.15 -32.84 2.62
C LYS A 337 -22.93 -32.01 2.25
N LEU A 338 -21.72 -32.51 2.48
CA LEU A 338 -20.49 -31.81 2.18
C LEU A 338 -20.36 -31.59 0.67
N VAL A 339 -20.21 -30.33 0.26
CA VAL A 339 -19.99 -29.89 -1.13
C VAL A 339 -18.50 -29.72 -1.39
N TYR A 340 -17.80 -29.12 -0.45
CA TYR A 340 -16.40 -28.76 -0.61
C TYR A 340 -15.70 -28.59 0.74
N CYS A 341 -14.44 -28.96 0.80
CA CYS A 341 -13.60 -28.79 1.96
C CYS A 341 -12.26 -28.19 1.54
N LEU A 342 -11.82 -27.15 2.22
CA LEU A 342 -10.60 -26.41 1.91
C LEU A 342 -9.60 -26.56 3.05
N PHE A 343 -8.45 -27.15 2.76
CA PHE A 343 -7.36 -27.38 3.70
C PHE A 343 -6.26 -26.32 3.47
N GLU A 344 -5.76 -25.72 4.54
CA GLU A 344 -4.52 -24.95 4.45
C GLU A 344 -3.34 -25.88 4.17
N SER A 345 -2.48 -25.52 3.20
CA SER A 345 -1.38 -26.39 2.77
C SER A 345 0.02 -25.86 3.13
N ASN A 346 0.11 -24.88 4.02
CA ASN A 346 1.38 -24.32 4.42
C ASN A 346 2.18 -25.35 5.26
N SER A 347 3.51 -25.37 5.05
CA SER A 347 4.44 -26.21 5.83
C SER A 347 3.99 -27.67 5.92
N ILE A 348 3.47 -28.07 7.07
CA ILE A 348 3.03 -29.43 7.36
C ILE A 348 1.60 -29.73 6.87
N GLY A 349 0.79 -28.69 6.60
CA GLY A 349 -0.64 -28.84 6.28
C GLY A 349 -0.92 -29.70 5.05
N GLU A 350 -0.09 -29.64 4.01
CA GLU A 350 -0.22 -30.50 2.84
C GLU A 350 0.00 -31.97 3.17
N VAL A 351 1.00 -32.29 3.99
CA VAL A 351 1.27 -33.65 4.44
C VAL A 351 0.10 -34.17 5.27
N MET A 352 -0.33 -33.42 6.28
CA MET A 352 -1.45 -33.76 7.14
C MET A 352 -2.75 -33.94 6.34
N GLY A 353 -3.05 -33.02 5.46
CA GLY A 353 -4.25 -33.09 4.61
C GLY A 353 -4.26 -34.31 3.68
N ASN A 354 -3.10 -34.71 3.17
CA ASN A 354 -2.97 -35.92 2.37
C ASN A 354 -3.18 -37.20 3.22
N GLU A 355 -2.72 -37.25 4.47
CA GLU A 355 -3.02 -38.36 5.36
C GLU A 355 -4.52 -38.45 5.66
N VAL A 356 -5.19 -37.34 5.97
CA VAL A 356 -6.66 -37.31 6.12
C VAL A 356 -7.35 -37.82 4.85
N LYS A 357 -6.90 -37.36 3.64
CA LYS A 357 -7.49 -37.83 2.36
C LYS A 357 -7.38 -39.32 2.17
N LYS A 358 -6.30 -39.98 2.61
CA LYS A 358 -6.16 -41.44 2.51
C LYS A 358 -7.24 -42.17 3.31
N LEU A 359 -7.69 -41.60 4.44
CA LEU A 359 -8.73 -42.16 5.30
C LEU A 359 -10.15 -41.96 4.79
N LEU A 360 -10.33 -41.08 3.75
CA LEU A 360 -11.64 -40.75 3.20
C LEU A 360 -12.03 -41.71 2.05
N PRO A 361 -13.34 -42.01 1.88
CA PRO A 361 -13.87 -42.65 0.68
C PRO A 361 -13.60 -41.82 -0.57
N THR A 362 -13.48 -42.50 -1.73
CA THR A 362 -13.16 -41.86 -3.02
C THR A 362 -14.06 -40.67 -3.34
N GLY A 363 -15.36 -40.77 -3.11
CA GLY A 363 -16.32 -39.69 -3.37
C GLY A 363 -16.13 -38.44 -2.48
N LEU A 364 -15.53 -38.59 -1.28
CA LEU A 364 -15.18 -37.46 -0.42
C LEU A 364 -13.81 -36.85 -0.78
N ARG A 365 -12.86 -37.68 -1.22
CA ARG A 365 -11.53 -37.20 -1.62
C ARG A 365 -11.59 -36.12 -2.68
N SER A 366 -12.50 -36.24 -3.64
CA SER A 366 -12.69 -35.26 -4.72
C SER A 366 -13.29 -33.93 -4.25
N LYS A 367 -13.86 -33.88 -3.03
CA LYS A 367 -14.41 -32.65 -2.43
C LYS A 367 -13.38 -31.88 -1.60
N VAL A 368 -12.22 -32.48 -1.32
CA VAL A 368 -11.14 -31.87 -0.52
C VAL A 368 -10.09 -31.27 -1.43
N ASP A 369 -9.85 -29.99 -1.29
CA ASP A 369 -8.84 -29.21 -2.01
C ASP A 369 -7.88 -28.53 -1.03
N PHE A 370 -6.79 -27.99 -1.56
CA PHE A 370 -5.74 -27.33 -0.79
C PHE A 370 -5.60 -25.87 -1.19
N ILE A 371 -5.23 -25.04 -0.23
CA ILE A 371 -4.86 -23.65 -0.48
C ILE A 371 -3.52 -23.33 0.17
N TYR A 372 -2.60 -22.81 -0.64
CA TYR A 372 -1.37 -22.24 -0.14
C TYR A 372 -1.60 -20.81 0.35
N THR A 373 -1.34 -20.55 1.62
CA THR A 373 -1.53 -19.26 2.27
C THR A 373 -0.24 -18.44 2.21
N SER A 374 -0.19 -17.48 1.30
CA SER A 374 0.77 -16.37 1.32
C SER A 374 0.18 -15.18 2.09
N ASN A 375 1.00 -14.19 2.44
CA ASN A 375 0.49 -12.97 3.07
C ASN A 375 -0.63 -12.29 2.26
N SER A 376 -0.56 -12.31 0.93
CA SER A 376 -1.59 -11.73 0.08
C SER A 376 -2.88 -12.56 0.08
N THR A 377 -2.78 -13.89 0.00
CA THR A 377 -3.98 -14.75 0.05
C THR A 377 -4.61 -14.76 1.43
N LYS A 378 -3.80 -14.69 2.51
CA LYS A 378 -4.31 -14.52 3.90
C LYS A 378 -5.08 -13.21 4.02
N GLN A 379 -4.55 -12.12 3.51
CA GLN A 379 -5.24 -10.83 3.48
C GLN A 379 -6.59 -10.93 2.75
N ASP A 380 -6.64 -11.53 1.56
CA ASP A 380 -7.85 -11.61 0.75
C ASP A 380 -9.00 -12.34 1.49
N TYR A 381 -8.73 -13.50 2.10
CA TYR A 381 -9.79 -14.24 2.79
C TYR A 381 -10.15 -13.66 4.17
N ILE A 382 -9.22 -13.01 4.86
CA ILE A 382 -9.51 -12.29 6.11
C ILE A 382 -10.36 -11.04 5.86
N GLU A 383 -10.03 -10.24 4.84
CA GLU A 383 -10.82 -9.07 4.45
C GLU A 383 -12.24 -9.49 4.05
N LYS A 384 -12.39 -10.62 3.37
CA LYS A 384 -13.69 -11.15 2.99
C LYS A 384 -14.50 -11.59 4.21
N LEU A 385 -13.89 -12.30 5.16
CA LEU A 385 -14.56 -12.68 6.41
C LEU A 385 -15.00 -11.43 7.20
N ALA A 386 -14.12 -10.42 7.31
CA ALA A 386 -14.43 -9.18 8.00
C ALA A 386 -15.64 -8.46 7.36
N LEU A 387 -15.69 -8.42 6.03
CA LEU A 387 -16.83 -7.84 5.31
C LEU A 387 -18.14 -8.59 5.56
N ASP A 388 -18.12 -9.93 5.55
CA ASP A 388 -19.30 -10.73 5.84
C ASP A 388 -19.78 -10.57 7.29
N ILE A 389 -18.86 -10.40 8.24
CA ILE A 389 -19.16 -10.08 9.65
C ILE A 389 -19.81 -8.69 9.75
N GLU A 390 -19.22 -7.65 9.16
CA GLU A 390 -19.74 -6.29 9.22
C GLU A 390 -21.12 -6.15 8.58
N ASN A 391 -21.37 -6.88 7.51
CA ASN A 391 -22.68 -6.91 6.83
C ASN A 391 -23.71 -7.83 7.50
N GLY A 392 -23.31 -8.58 8.55
CA GLY A 392 -24.20 -9.52 9.23
C GLY A 392 -24.60 -10.74 8.38
N ASN A 393 -23.80 -11.08 7.38
CA ASN A 393 -24.05 -12.18 6.44
C ASN A 393 -23.67 -13.55 6.99
N ILE A 394 -23.04 -13.63 8.16
CA ILE A 394 -22.52 -14.84 8.79
C ILE A 394 -23.03 -14.90 10.24
N SER A 395 -23.18 -16.08 10.79
CA SER A 395 -23.49 -16.24 12.22
C SER A 395 -22.68 -17.36 12.86
N PHE A 396 -22.42 -17.21 14.14
CA PHE A 396 -21.62 -18.10 14.97
C PHE A 396 -22.45 -18.71 16.08
N MET A 397 -22.10 -19.90 16.55
CA MET A 397 -22.74 -20.50 17.73
C MET A 397 -22.38 -19.71 18.98
N GLU A 398 -23.33 -19.44 19.87
CA GLU A 398 -23.16 -18.62 21.07
C GLU A 398 -22.11 -19.21 22.03
N ASP A 399 -22.02 -20.51 22.11
CA ASP A 399 -21.06 -21.25 22.96
C ASP A 399 -19.63 -21.25 22.42
N ASN A 400 -19.37 -20.75 21.22
CA ASN A 400 -18.02 -20.70 20.65
C ASN A 400 -17.19 -19.56 21.23
N GLN A 401 -16.81 -19.67 22.50
CA GLN A 401 -16.03 -18.66 23.21
C GLN A 401 -14.62 -18.49 22.64
N MET A 402 -13.99 -19.57 22.15
CA MET A 402 -12.64 -19.49 21.57
C MET A 402 -12.60 -18.58 20.35
N LEU A 403 -13.52 -18.75 19.39
CA LEU A 403 -13.62 -17.88 18.22
C LEU A 403 -13.91 -16.43 18.61
N ASN A 404 -14.75 -16.22 19.63
CA ASN A 404 -15.08 -14.89 20.14
C ASN A 404 -13.84 -14.19 20.71
N GLU A 405 -13.00 -14.89 21.49
CA GLU A 405 -11.76 -14.34 22.03
C GLU A 405 -10.72 -14.10 20.94
N GLU A 406 -10.56 -15.01 19.99
CA GLU A 406 -9.65 -14.83 18.87
C GLU A 406 -10.07 -13.63 17.99
N PHE A 407 -11.37 -13.43 17.73
CA PHE A 407 -11.81 -12.20 17.03
C PHE A 407 -11.43 -10.92 17.77
N LYS A 408 -11.47 -10.89 19.09
CA LYS A 408 -11.07 -9.70 19.89
C LYS A 408 -9.57 -9.37 19.75
N THR A 409 -8.74 -10.40 19.59
CA THR A 409 -7.28 -10.29 19.61
C THR A 409 -6.66 -10.33 18.21
N TYR A 410 -7.44 -10.61 17.16
CA TYR A 410 -6.95 -10.67 15.80
C TYR A 410 -6.72 -9.27 15.22
N THR A 411 -5.51 -9.02 14.77
CA THR A 411 -5.09 -7.71 14.26
C THR A 411 -4.13 -7.87 13.09
N TYR A 412 -3.45 -6.81 12.71
CA TYR A 412 -2.33 -6.88 11.77
C TYR A 412 -1.17 -6.03 12.28
N THR A 413 0.01 -6.44 11.90
CA THR A 413 1.25 -5.67 12.06
C THR A 413 1.80 -5.29 10.69
N ILE A 414 2.66 -4.28 10.67
CA ILE A 414 3.38 -3.91 9.46
C ILE A 414 4.75 -4.54 9.50
N SER A 415 5.03 -5.40 8.52
CA SER A 415 6.34 -6.03 8.38
C SER A 415 7.44 -4.98 8.05
N ARG A 416 8.70 -5.32 8.24
CA ARG A 416 9.84 -4.49 7.83
C ARG A 416 9.85 -4.14 6.34
N THR A 417 9.09 -4.87 5.52
CA THR A 417 8.92 -4.63 4.08
C THR A 417 7.68 -3.79 3.74
N GLY A 418 7.01 -3.22 4.74
CA GLY A 418 5.81 -2.40 4.56
C GLY A 418 4.52 -3.17 4.24
N LYS A 419 4.51 -4.51 4.38
CA LYS A 419 3.33 -5.34 4.13
C LYS A 419 2.55 -5.60 5.40
N LYS A 420 1.22 -5.63 5.32
CA LYS A 420 0.36 -6.10 6.41
C LYS A 420 0.60 -7.60 6.65
N VAL A 421 0.77 -7.97 7.88
CA VAL A 421 0.85 -9.35 8.34
C VAL A 421 -0.26 -9.55 9.36
N PHE A 422 -1.24 -10.34 9.00
CA PHE A 422 -2.42 -10.62 9.82
C PHE A 422 -2.13 -11.78 10.77
N ASN A 423 -2.26 -11.55 12.07
CA ASN A 423 -2.08 -12.55 13.12
C ASN A 423 -2.90 -12.16 14.35
N ALA A 424 -3.04 -13.08 15.30
CA ALA A 424 -3.42 -12.72 16.66
C ALA A 424 -2.32 -11.86 17.32
N LEU A 425 -2.66 -11.15 18.37
CA LEU A 425 -1.69 -10.48 19.25
C LEU A 425 -0.72 -11.51 19.87
N ASP A 426 0.48 -11.07 20.20
CA ASP A 426 1.50 -11.94 20.80
C ASP A 426 0.95 -12.67 22.05
N GLY A 427 1.10 -13.99 22.07
CA GLY A 427 0.58 -14.86 23.12
C GLY A 427 -0.87 -15.33 22.93
N TYR A 428 -1.50 -15.00 21.80
CA TYR A 428 -2.83 -15.49 21.42
C TYR A 428 -2.75 -16.34 20.15
N HIS A 429 -3.79 -17.17 19.92
CA HIS A 429 -3.93 -18.02 18.75
C HIS A 429 -4.90 -17.43 17.74
N ASP A 430 -4.85 -17.89 16.48
CA ASP A 430 -5.75 -17.48 15.39
C ASP A 430 -6.34 -18.69 14.62
N ASP A 431 -6.22 -19.88 15.16
CA ASP A 431 -6.60 -21.15 14.50
C ASP A 431 -8.09 -21.18 14.14
N THR A 432 -8.98 -20.71 15.04
CA THR A 432 -10.42 -20.68 14.81
C THR A 432 -10.82 -19.61 13.79
N VAL A 433 -10.13 -18.47 13.79
CA VAL A 433 -10.32 -17.39 12.83
C VAL A 433 -9.90 -17.84 11.43
N ILE A 434 -8.72 -18.47 11.30
CA ILE A 434 -8.20 -18.95 10.01
C ILE A 434 -9.13 -20.02 9.44
N SER A 435 -9.47 -21.02 10.25
CA SER A 435 -10.40 -22.09 9.83
C SER A 435 -11.77 -21.52 9.39
N CYS A 436 -12.30 -20.52 10.11
CA CYS A 436 -13.54 -19.83 9.75
C CYS A 436 -13.41 -19.06 8.41
N ALA A 437 -12.31 -18.35 8.20
CA ALA A 437 -12.06 -17.62 6.96
C ALA A 437 -11.92 -18.56 5.75
N LEU A 438 -11.29 -19.72 5.94
CA LEU A 438 -11.22 -20.77 4.92
C LEU A 438 -12.58 -21.38 4.60
N ALA A 439 -13.46 -21.58 5.60
CA ALA A 439 -14.83 -22.02 5.37
C ALA A 439 -15.63 -20.98 4.57
N ASN A 440 -15.49 -19.70 4.90
CA ASN A 440 -16.12 -18.61 4.16
C ASN A 440 -15.61 -18.52 2.70
N LEU A 441 -14.32 -18.72 2.48
CA LEU A 441 -13.73 -18.81 1.13
C LEU A 441 -14.26 -20.04 0.36
N ALA A 442 -14.40 -21.18 1.03
CA ALA A 442 -14.97 -22.39 0.44
C ALA A 442 -16.45 -22.17 0.04
N TYR A 443 -17.21 -21.46 0.87
CA TYR A 443 -18.58 -21.06 0.58
C TYR A 443 -18.67 -20.23 -0.70
N ASP A 444 -17.86 -19.18 -0.83
CA ASP A 444 -17.84 -18.33 -2.02
C ASP A 444 -17.47 -19.11 -3.28
N ARG A 445 -16.57 -20.06 -3.19
CA ARG A 445 -16.15 -20.87 -4.35
C ARG A 445 -17.21 -21.82 -4.86
N LYS A 446 -18.12 -22.30 -3.99
CA LYS A 446 -18.98 -23.44 -4.32
C LYS A 446 -20.48 -23.26 -4.05
N MET A 447 -20.85 -22.30 -3.19
CA MET A 447 -22.26 -22.10 -2.78
C MET A 447 -22.88 -20.83 -3.36
N THR A 448 -22.09 -19.79 -3.67
CA THR A 448 -22.60 -18.61 -4.36
C THR A 448 -23.09 -18.99 -5.76
N LYS A 449 -24.36 -18.75 -6.04
CA LYS A 449 -24.93 -18.93 -7.38
C LYS A 449 -24.15 -18.06 -8.36
N SER A 450 -23.75 -18.66 -9.47
CA SER A 450 -23.01 -18.04 -10.59
C SER A 450 -23.79 -16.85 -11.18
N GLY A 451 -23.70 -15.69 -10.56
CA GLY A 451 -24.36 -14.43 -10.96
C GLY A 451 -23.57 -13.20 -10.55
N SER A 452 -22.78 -13.31 -9.50
CA SER A 452 -21.88 -12.24 -9.07
C SER A 452 -20.44 -12.67 -9.34
N LYS A 453 -19.97 -12.46 -10.56
CA LYS A 453 -18.53 -12.45 -10.83
C LYS A 453 -17.94 -11.28 -10.05
N ILE A 454 -17.52 -11.53 -8.82
CA ILE A 454 -16.55 -10.65 -8.16
C ILE A 454 -15.30 -10.78 -9.01
N MET A 455 -15.05 -9.77 -9.81
CA MET A 455 -13.87 -9.66 -10.65
C MET A 455 -12.68 -9.48 -9.71
N VAL A 456 -12.03 -10.58 -9.33
CA VAL A 456 -10.69 -10.53 -8.73
C VAL A 456 -9.79 -9.95 -9.82
N ILE A 457 -9.56 -8.67 -9.75
CA ILE A 457 -8.59 -7.98 -10.62
C ILE A 457 -7.22 -8.49 -10.19
N ARG A 458 -6.74 -9.55 -10.85
CA ARG A 458 -5.32 -9.91 -10.81
C ARG A 458 -4.55 -8.75 -11.44
N ARG A 459 -3.78 -8.06 -10.66
CA ARG A 459 -2.73 -7.12 -11.10
C ARG A 459 -1.36 -7.75 -10.99
#